data_3fba9f133ad65d1592b2a2c6973fed84
#
_entry.id   3fba9f133ad65d1592b2a2c6973fed84
#
_cell.length_a   1.000
_cell.length_b   1.000
_cell.length_c   1.000
_cell.angle_alpha   90.00
_cell.angle_beta   90.00
_cell.angle_gamma   90.00
#
_symmetry.space_group_name_H-M   'P 1'
#
loop_
_entity.id
_entity.type
_entity.pdbx_description
1 polymer ?
#
loop_
_entity_poly.entity_id
_entity_poly.type
_entity_poly.pdbx_seq_one_letter_code
_entity_poly.pdbx_strand_id
1 'polypeptide(L)'
;MIEKIKNTRSHRKFTDKKISKEEILKILEGARYSASAKNSQFLRYSYTVDDEKCKKLFSTIALGGLLKLEDKPTLEERPRAYILISAKKDTNIPDFLQYFDIGIASQNIALLANELGYGACIVMSYNKNVFKEVLEVPDDYETRAVIVLGEAKDIVKLTDSKDENDTKYFIENGTH
;
A
#
# COMPACT_ATOMS: atom_id res chain seq x y z
N MET A 1 -16.94 6.20 9.87
CA MET A 1 -16.37 5.47 8.71
C MET A 1 -15.96 6.40 7.58
N ILE A 2 -16.86 7.26 7.06
CA ILE A 2 -16.52 8.15 5.93
C ILE A 2 -15.31 9.05 6.21
N GLU A 3 -15.18 9.61 7.40
CA GLU A 3 -14.02 10.43 7.78
C GLU A 3 -12.71 9.63 7.76
N LYS A 4 -12.73 8.36 8.14
CA LYS A 4 -11.55 7.48 8.02
C LYS A 4 -11.16 7.29 6.57
N ILE A 5 -12.13 7.06 5.67
CA ILE A 5 -11.87 6.94 4.23
C ILE A 5 -11.29 8.24 3.67
N LYS A 6 -11.85 9.40 4.06
CA LYS A 6 -11.35 10.72 3.64
C LYS A 6 -9.93 10.99 4.12
N ASN A 7 -9.58 10.56 5.33
CA ASN A 7 -8.29 10.80 5.94
C ASN A 7 -7.23 9.75 5.57
N THR A 8 -7.63 8.62 4.99
CA THR A 8 -6.69 7.60 4.49
C THR A 8 -6.18 8.04 3.13
N ARG A 9 -4.98 8.59 3.11
CA ARG A 9 -4.32 9.13 1.91
C ARG A 9 -3.00 8.41 1.64
N SER A 10 -2.51 8.53 0.41
CA SER A 10 -1.20 8.00 0.02
C SER A 10 -0.09 8.90 0.54
N HIS A 11 0.59 8.47 1.59
CA HIS A 11 1.76 9.14 2.16
C HIS A 11 3.05 8.60 1.55
N ARG A 12 4.00 9.47 1.29
CA ARG A 12 5.26 9.12 0.60
C ARG A 12 6.50 9.54 1.36
N LYS A 13 6.35 10.43 2.34
CA LYS A 13 7.42 10.85 3.25
C LYS A 13 7.08 10.44 4.68
N PHE A 14 8.04 9.86 5.37
CA PHE A 14 7.83 9.30 6.70
C PHE A 14 8.86 9.84 7.68
N THR A 15 8.52 9.87 8.96
CA THR A 15 9.44 10.17 10.05
C THR A 15 10.38 8.97 10.30
N ASP A 16 11.26 9.10 11.27
CA ASP A 16 12.15 8.02 11.70
C ASP A 16 11.52 7.08 12.75
N LYS A 17 10.27 7.32 13.14
CA LYS A 17 9.54 6.48 14.09
C LYS A 17 9.40 5.06 13.56
N LYS A 18 9.88 4.12 14.35
CA LYS A 18 9.79 2.69 14.03
C LYS A 18 8.36 2.18 14.19
N ILE A 19 8.03 1.19 13.40
CA ILE A 19 6.80 0.39 13.53
C ILE A 19 7.20 -0.95 14.15
N SER A 20 6.48 -1.40 15.17
CA SER A 20 6.72 -2.69 15.78
C SER A 20 6.12 -3.83 14.95
N LYS A 21 6.60 -5.05 15.20
CA LYS A 21 6.04 -6.26 14.59
C LYS A 21 4.57 -6.44 14.96
N GLU A 22 4.21 -6.16 16.19
CA GLU A 22 2.85 -6.26 16.72
C GLU A 22 1.90 -5.32 16.00
N GLU A 23 2.35 -4.10 15.70
CA GLU A 23 1.55 -3.13 14.93
C GLU A 23 1.36 -3.57 13.47
N ILE A 24 2.41 -4.09 12.82
CA ILE A 24 2.27 -4.65 11.46
C ILE A 24 1.29 -5.82 11.45
N LEU A 25 1.33 -6.70 12.43
CA LEU A 25 0.39 -7.82 12.50
C LEU A 25 -1.05 -7.36 12.69
N LYS A 26 -1.29 -6.30 13.49
CA LYS A 26 -2.62 -5.67 13.60
C LYS A 26 -3.08 -5.06 12.27
N ILE A 27 -2.18 -4.38 11.55
CA ILE A 27 -2.48 -3.82 10.23
C ILE A 27 -2.84 -4.93 9.23
N LEU A 28 -2.16 -6.07 9.29
CA LEU A 28 -2.43 -7.23 8.42
C LEU A 28 -3.76 -7.92 8.71
N GLU A 29 -4.38 -7.70 9.87
CA GLU A 29 -5.76 -8.16 10.10
C GLU A 29 -6.74 -7.57 9.10
N GLY A 30 -6.50 -6.34 8.61
CA GLY A 30 -7.29 -5.76 7.53
C GLY A 30 -7.30 -6.61 6.26
N ALA A 31 -6.15 -7.16 5.91
CA ALA A 31 -6.06 -8.09 4.79
C ALA A 31 -6.80 -9.41 5.07
N ARG A 32 -6.67 -9.93 6.29
CA ARG A 32 -7.31 -11.20 6.70
C ARG A 32 -8.83 -11.17 6.57
N TYR A 33 -9.46 -10.04 6.88
CA TYR A 33 -10.92 -9.86 6.81
C TYR A 33 -11.39 -9.30 5.46
N SER A 34 -10.51 -9.18 4.49
CA SER A 34 -10.85 -8.74 3.13
C SER A 34 -11.63 -9.81 2.39
N ALA A 35 -12.59 -9.38 1.57
CA ALA A 35 -13.26 -10.28 0.66
C ALA A 35 -12.27 -10.91 -0.33
N SER A 36 -12.50 -12.16 -0.69
CA SER A 36 -11.68 -12.89 -1.66
C SER A 36 -12.57 -13.66 -2.63
N ALA A 37 -12.23 -13.62 -3.91
CA ALA A 37 -12.96 -14.31 -4.97
C ALA A 37 -13.11 -15.80 -4.64
N LYS A 38 -14.35 -16.30 -4.68
CA LYS A 38 -14.70 -17.68 -4.31
C LYS A 38 -14.22 -18.10 -2.90
N ASN A 39 -13.94 -17.14 -2.01
CA ASN A 39 -13.32 -17.38 -0.71
C ASN A 39 -12.01 -18.18 -0.81
N SER A 40 -11.26 -18.03 -1.89
CA SER A 40 -10.06 -18.84 -2.19
C SER A 40 -8.84 -18.45 -1.35
N GLN A 41 -8.81 -17.22 -0.81
CA GLN A 41 -7.77 -16.73 0.12
C GLN A 41 -6.34 -17.01 -0.38
N PHE A 42 -6.10 -16.82 -1.67
CA PHE A 42 -4.85 -17.18 -2.37
C PHE A 42 -3.71 -16.19 -2.13
N LEU A 43 -3.99 -14.99 -1.60
CA LEU A 43 -2.98 -13.99 -1.31
C LEU A 43 -2.11 -14.37 -0.12
N ARG A 44 -0.85 -13.99 -0.18
CA ARG A 44 0.13 -14.13 0.91
C ARG A 44 0.81 -12.80 1.14
N TYR A 45 1.20 -12.54 2.38
CA TYR A 45 1.77 -11.29 2.83
C TYR A 45 3.12 -11.55 3.48
N SER A 46 4.18 -10.98 2.89
CA SER A 46 5.51 -10.90 3.50
C SER A 46 5.75 -9.48 3.96
N TYR A 47 6.42 -9.27 5.10
CA TYR A 47 6.68 -7.93 5.60
C TYR A 47 8.07 -7.80 6.19
N THR A 48 8.53 -6.56 6.33
CA THR A 48 9.72 -6.22 7.10
C THR A 48 9.54 -4.89 7.83
N VAL A 49 10.13 -4.81 9.02
CA VAL A 49 10.33 -3.60 9.85
C VAL A 49 11.83 -3.41 10.13
N ASP A 50 12.67 -4.26 9.58
CA ASP A 50 14.12 -4.17 9.71
C ASP A 50 14.66 -2.98 8.91
N ASP A 51 15.46 -2.13 9.56
CA ASP A 51 15.91 -0.87 8.96
C ASP A 51 16.82 -1.08 7.75
N GLU A 52 17.71 -2.07 7.77
CA GLU A 52 18.63 -2.33 6.66
C GLU A 52 17.88 -2.94 5.46
N LYS A 53 16.93 -3.85 5.71
CA LYS A 53 16.02 -4.35 4.67
C LYS A 53 15.20 -3.19 4.10
N CYS A 54 14.65 -2.29 4.92
CA CYS A 54 13.91 -1.11 4.47
C CYS A 54 14.74 -0.17 3.61
N LYS A 55 16.00 0.10 3.95
CA LYS A 55 16.94 0.88 3.12
C LYS A 55 17.17 0.21 1.77
N LYS A 56 17.47 -1.09 1.76
CA LYS A 56 17.70 -1.85 0.53
C LYS A 56 16.47 -1.80 -0.40
N LEU A 57 15.27 -1.98 0.14
CA LEU A 57 14.02 -1.95 -0.63
C LEU A 57 13.72 -0.53 -1.16
N PHE A 58 13.98 0.52 -0.37
CA PHE A 58 13.74 1.90 -0.77
C PHE A 58 14.46 2.29 -2.07
N SER A 59 15.68 1.85 -2.27
CA SER A 59 16.46 2.13 -3.48
C SER A 59 15.89 1.47 -4.75
N THR A 60 14.91 0.58 -4.62
CA THR A 60 14.39 -0.26 -5.70
C THR A 60 12.89 -0.10 -5.95
N ILE A 61 12.28 0.91 -5.32
CA ILE A 61 10.85 1.22 -5.44
C ILE A 61 10.64 2.64 -5.98
N ALA A 62 9.70 2.81 -6.91
CA ALA A 62 9.36 4.12 -7.45
C ALA A 62 8.27 4.79 -6.58
N LEU A 63 8.67 5.30 -5.42
CA LEU A 63 7.77 6.03 -4.53
C LEU A 63 7.67 7.49 -4.96
N GLY A 64 6.45 7.92 -5.31
CA GLY A 64 6.22 9.28 -5.79
C GLY A 64 6.68 9.53 -7.24
N GLY A 65 6.48 8.56 -8.14
CA GLY A 65 6.93 8.65 -9.54
C GLY A 65 6.43 9.88 -10.30
N LEU A 66 5.25 10.41 -9.96
CA LEU A 66 4.66 11.62 -10.56
C LEU A 66 5.01 12.92 -9.82
N LEU A 67 5.71 12.84 -8.69
CA LEU A 67 6.16 14.02 -7.96
C LEU A 67 7.37 14.66 -8.67
N LYS A 68 7.51 15.97 -8.53
CA LYS A 68 8.73 16.66 -8.91
C LYS A 68 9.90 16.11 -8.10
N LEU A 69 11.12 16.25 -8.62
CA LEU A 69 12.32 15.69 -7.99
C LEU A 69 12.50 16.18 -6.54
N GLU A 70 12.27 17.47 -6.31
CA GLU A 70 12.32 18.13 -5.00
C GLU A 70 11.30 17.63 -3.99
N ASP A 71 10.17 17.09 -4.48
CA ASP A 71 9.07 16.58 -3.66
C ASP A 71 9.20 15.07 -3.36
N LYS A 72 10.14 14.37 -4.01
CA LYS A 72 10.35 12.95 -3.77
C LYS A 72 10.94 12.72 -2.37
N PRO A 73 10.62 11.57 -1.74
CA PRO A 73 11.21 11.24 -0.44
C PRO A 73 12.72 11.04 -0.54
N THR A 74 13.44 11.55 0.46
CA THR A 74 14.87 11.26 0.66
C THR A 74 15.06 9.92 1.37
N LEU A 75 16.31 9.49 1.54
CA LEU A 75 16.59 8.25 2.28
C LEU A 75 16.15 8.33 3.75
N GLU A 76 16.26 9.51 4.37
CA GLU A 76 15.81 9.76 5.74
C GLU A 76 14.29 9.73 5.86
N GLU A 77 13.58 10.04 4.77
CA GLU A 77 12.12 10.04 4.68
C GLU A 77 11.54 8.72 4.16
N ARG A 78 12.38 7.68 4.07
CA ARG A 78 11.96 6.36 3.58
C ARG A 78 10.87 5.74 4.45
N PRO A 79 10.08 4.80 3.90
CA PRO A 79 9.18 3.96 4.69
C PRO A 79 9.90 3.19 5.79
N ARG A 80 9.21 2.94 6.89
CA ARG A 80 9.73 2.19 8.05
C ARG A 80 9.25 0.75 8.08
N ALA A 81 8.29 0.43 7.22
CA ALA A 81 7.87 -0.95 7.00
C ALA A 81 7.41 -1.15 5.54
N TYR A 82 7.51 -2.38 5.09
CA TYR A 82 7.02 -2.83 3.79
C TYR A 82 6.17 -4.08 3.97
N ILE A 83 5.01 -4.10 3.34
CA ILE A 83 4.18 -5.29 3.17
C ILE A 83 4.15 -5.61 1.68
N LEU A 84 4.60 -6.80 1.31
CA LEU A 84 4.54 -7.32 -0.04
C LEU A 84 3.38 -8.29 -0.15
N ILE A 85 2.51 -8.06 -1.12
CA ILE A 85 1.42 -8.96 -1.47
C ILE A 85 1.89 -9.86 -2.62
N SER A 86 1.73 -11.16 -2.43
CA SER A 86 2.08 -12.20 -3.41
C SER A 86 0.91 -13.14 -3.64
N ALA A 87 0.86 -13.75 -4.80
CA ALA A 87 -0.10 -14.80 -5.14
C ALA A 87 0.62 -16.04 -5.63
N LYS A 88 0.07 -17.22 -5.35
CA LYS A 88 0.59 -18.48 -5.84
C LYS A 88 0.49 -18.53 -7.37
N LYS A 89 1.54 -19.00 -8.05
CA LYS A 89 1.62 -18.99 -9.53
C LYS A 89 0.58 -19.90 -10.18
N ASP A 90 0.28 -21.04 -9.55
CA ASP A 90 -0.65 -22.05 -10.02
C ASP A 90 -2.08 -21.91 -9.49
N THR A 91 -2.44 -20.71 -9.03
CA THR A 91 -3.83 -20.46 -8.61
C THR A 91 -4.77 -20.51 -9.82
N ASN A 92 -5.93 -21.16 -9.66
CA ASN A 92 -7.00 -21.19 -10.66
C ASN A 92 -7.84 -19.90 -10.69
N ILE A 93 -7.35 -18.82 -10.07
CA ILE A 93 -8.02 -17.52 -10.04
C ILE A 93 -7.48 -16.66 -11.18
N PRO A 94 -8.32 -16.20 -12.12
CA PRO A 94 -7.92 -15.30 -13.19
C PRO A 94 -7.25 -14.03 -12.68
N ASP A 95 -6.24 -13.54 -13.40
CA ASP A 95 -5.44 -12.36 -13.00
C ASP A 95 -6.30 -11.13 -12.64
N PHE A 96 -7.35 -10.86 -13.41
CA PHE A 96 -8.22 -9.70 -13.12
C PHE A 96 -8.91 -9.81 -11.75
N LEU A 97 -9.32 -11.02 -11.32
CA LEU A 97 -9.87 -11.25 -9.99
C LEU A 97 -8.77 -11.16 -8.91
N GLN A 98 -7.55 -11.62 -9.23
CA GLN A 98 -6.44 -11.47 -8.31
C GLN A 98 -6.16 -10.00 -8.01
N TYR A 99 -6.11 -9.13 -9.03
CA TYR A 99 -5.91 -7.69 -8.83
C TYR A 99 -7.08 -7.02 -8.14
N PHE A 100 -8.30 -7.51 -8.32
CA PHE A 100 -9.46 -7.04 -7.58
C PHE A 100 -9.31 -7.31 -6.07
N ASP A 101 -8.99 -8.54 -5.70
CA ASP A 101 -8.76 -8.94 -4.30
C ASP A 101 -7.57 -8.18 -3.68
N ILE A 102 -6.49 -7.97 -4.44
CA ILE A 102 -5.32 -7.18 -4.03
C ILE A 102 -5.74 -5.74 -3.69
N GLY A 103 -6.57 -5.12 -4.51
CA GLY A 103 -7.09 -3.77 -4.27
C GLY A 103 -7.90 -3.68 -2.98
N ILE A 104 -8.80 -4.65 -2.74
CA ILE A 104 -9.60 -4.74 -1.51
C ILE A 104 -8.68 -4.88 -0.28
N ALA A 105 -7.76 -5.84 -0.31
CA ALA A 105 -6.83 -6.09 0.78
C ALA A 105 -5.93 -4.87 1.05
N SER A 106 -5.39 -4.25 -0.01
CA SER A 106 -4.54 -3.07 0.10
C SER A 106 -5.26 -1.89 0.74
N GLN A 107 -6.52 -1.64 0.37
CA GLN A 107 -7.32 -0.57 0.96
C GLN A 107 -7.61 -0.83 2.44
N ASN A 108 -7.93 -2.07 2.82
CA ASN A 108 -8.16 -2.42 4.22
C ASN A 108 -6.87 -2.29 5.07
N ILE A 109 -5.72 -2.68 4.53
CA ILE A 109 -4.41 -2.45 5.16
C ILE A 109 -4.18 -0.94 5.38
N ALA A 110 -4.43 -0.11 4.37
CA ALA A 110 -4.24 1.33 4.46
C ALA A 110 -5.19 1.98 5.50
N LEU A 111 -6.45 1.53 5.58
CA LEU A 111 -7.43 1.99 6.56
C LEU A 111 -7.00 1.65 7.99
N LEU A 112 -6.53 0.41 8.24
CA LEU A 112 -6.04 0.02 9.56
C LEU A 112 -4.72 0.70 9.92
N ALA A 113 -3.82 0.92 8.95
CA ALA A 113 -2.63 1.71 9.18
C ALA A 113 -2.99 3.13 9.65
N ASN A 114 -3.93 3.79 8.97
CA ASN A 114 -4.42 5.11 9.35
C ASN A 114 -5.07 5.11 10.75
N GLU A 115 -5.85 4.09 11.10
CA GLU A 115 -6.45 3.93 12.43
C GLU A 115 -5.40 3.86 13.54
N LEU A 116 -4.25 3.26 13.26
CA LEU A 116 -3.12 3.15 14.20
C LEU A 116 -2.16 4.36 14.14
N GLY A 117 -2.49 5.41 13.38
CA GLY A 117 -1.70 6.63 13.25
C GLY A 117 -0.55 6.54 12.25
N TYR A 118 -0.59 5.57 11.34
CA TYR A 118 0.41 5.40 10.28
C TYR A 118 -0.11 5.84 8.92
N GLY A 119 0.75 6.47 8.13
CA GLY A 119 0.53 6.67 6.71
C GLY A 119 0.87 5.42 5.90
N ALA A 120 0.19 5.25 4.78
CA ALA A 120 0.44 4.15 3.84
C ALA A 120 0.46 4.66 2.40
N CYS A 121 1.14 3.91 1.51
CA CYS A 121 1.02 4.10 0.06
C CYS A 121 1.09 2.73 -0.64
N ILE A 122 0.15 2.50 -1.56
CA ILE A 122 0.13 1.31 -2.40
C ILE A 122 1.03 1.58 -3.60
N VAL A 123 2.00 0.70 -3.88
CA VAL A 123 2.99 0.86 -4.95
C VAL A 123 3.05 -0.38 -5.81
N MET A 124 2.93 -0.19 -7.13
CA MET A 124 3.02 -1.25 -8.13
C MET A 124 4.35 -1.23 -8.89
N SER A 125 5.11 -0.12 -8.80
CA SER A 125 6.37 0.06 -9.50
C SER A 125 7.55 -0.17 -8.55
N TYR A 126 8.08 -1.40 -8.55
CA TYR A 126 9.19 -1.84 -7.70
C TYR A 126 9.99 -2.96 -8.39
N ASN A 127 11.22 -3.20 -7.94
CA ASN A 127 12.01 -4.32 -8.44
C ASN A 127 11.55 -5.63 -7.79
N LYS A 128 10.77 -6.41 -8.53
CA LYS A 128 10.17 -7.67 -8.06
C LYS A 128 11.21 -8.67 -7.54
N ASN A 129 12.37 -8.77 -8.20
CA ASN A 129 13.42 -9.72 -7.83
C ASN A 129 14.06 -9.37 -6.49
N VAL A 130 14.38 -8.08 -6.28
CA VAL A 130 14.96 -7.60 -5.03
C VAL A 130 13.98 -7.77 -3.87
N PHE A 131 12.71 -7.43 -4.08
CA PHE A 131 11.67 -7.63 -3.05
C PHE A 131 11.49 -9.11 -2.71
N LYS A 132 11.50 -9.98 -3.71
CA LYS A 132 11.39 -11.42 -3.52
C LYS A 132 12.56 -11.97 -2.71
N GLU A 133 13.79 -11.57 -3.04
CA GLU A 133 15.01 -11.96 -2.34
C GLU A 133 15.01 -11.47 -0.88
N VAL A 134 14.82 -10.14 -0.68
CA VAL A 134 14.91 -9.52 0.66
C VAL A 134 13.84 -10.02 1.62
N LEU A 135 12.65 -10.32 1.11
CA LEU A 135 11.51 -10.80 1.89
C LEU A 135 11.33 -12.33 1.86
N GLU A 136 12.30 -13.03 1.26
CA GLU A 136 12.39 -14.50 1.25
C GLU A 136 11.11 -15.17 0.73
N VAL A 137 10.56 -14.61 -0.38
CA VAL A 137 9.33 -15.12 -0.98
C VAL A 137 9.63 -16.41 -1.75
N PRO A 138 8.92 -17.51 -1.50
CA PRO A 138 9.13 -18.76 -2.20
C PRO A 138 8.94 -18.67 -3.71
N ASP A 139 9.59 -19.55 -4.48
CA ASP A 139 9.61 -19.49 -5.94
C ASP A 139 8.26 -19.78 -6.60
N ASP A 140 7.38 -20.48 -5.93
CA ASP A 140 6.02 -20.76 -6.37
C ASP A 140 5.06 -19.58 -6.19
N TYR A 141 5.54 -18.43 -5.63
CA TYR A 141 4.78 -17.20 -5.52
C TYR A 141 5.27 -16.13 -6.48
N GLU A 142 4.33 -15.35 -6.98
CA GLU A 142 4.57 -14.13 -7.76
C GLU A 142 4.21 -12.89 -6.93
N THR A 143 5.13 -11.92 -6.91
CA THR A 143 4.90 -10.65 -6.21
C THR A 143 3.97 -9.77 -7.01
N ARG A 144 2.98 -9.14 -6.37
CA ARG A 144 1.89 -8.41 -7.03
C ARG A 144 1.86 -6.92 -6.68
N ALA A 145 1.95 -6.58 -5.41
CA ALA A 145 1.88 -5.19 -4.93
C ALA A 145 2.71 -5.00 -3.67
N VAL A 146 3.13 -3.77 -3.42
CA VAL A 146 3.81 -3.37 -2.19
C VAL A 146 2.98 -2.29 -1.50
N ILE A 147 2.86 -2.39 -0.18
CA ILE A 147 2.34 -1.31 0.65
C ILE A 147 3.48 -0.84 1.54
N VAL A 148 3.82 0.44 1.42
CA VAL A 148 4.81 1.10 2.26
C VAL A 148 4.13 1.78 3.42
N LEU A 149 4.77 1.79 4.59
CA LEU A 149 4.19 2.24 5.85
C LEU A 149 5.22 3.04 6.66
N GLY A 150 4.72 3.98 7.44
CA GLY A 150 5.48 4.79 8.40
C GLY A 150 4.60 5.84 9.05
N GLU A 151 5.08 6.49 10.11
CA GLU A 151 4.44 7.70 10.58
C GLU A 151 4.61 8.78 9.51
N ALA A 152 3.47 9.35 9.03
CA ALA A 152 3.48 10.30 7.93
C ALA A 152 4.18 11.61 8.31
N LYS A 153 5.11 12.07 7.46
CA LYS A 153 5.76 13.37 7.57
C LYS A 153 5.14 14.39 6.61
N ASP A 154 4.65 13.93 5.46
CA ASP A 154 3.97 14.75 4.48
C ASP A 154 2.52 15.05 4.90
N ILE A 155 2.06 16.26 4.58
CA ILE A 155 0.68 16.69 4.82
C ILE A 155 -0.07 16.56 3.50
N VAL A 156 -1.00 15.61 3.45
CA VAL A 156 -1.89 15.43 2.30
C VAL A 156 -3.25 16.04 2.63
N LYS A 157 -3.62 17.08 1.89
CA LYS A 157 -4.91 17.76 2.05
C LYS A 157 -5.90 17.27 1.01
N LEU A 158 -7.13 17.03 1.43
CA LEU A 158 -8.25 16.94 0.51
C LEU A 158 -8.50 18.33 -0.07
N THR A 159 -8.69 18.38 -1.38
CA THR A 159 -9.19 19.56 -2.06
C THR A 159 -10.59 19.27 -2.54
N ASP A 160 -11.53 20.18 -2.26
CA ASP A 160 -12.83 20.11 -2.88
C ASP A 160 -12.72 20.33 -4.39
N SER A 161 -13.71 19.88 -5.14
CA SER A 161 -13.86 20.24 -6.55
C SER A 161 -13.84 21.76 -6.70
N LYS A 162 -13.10 22.29 -7.66
CA LYS A 162 -12.99 23.75 -7.87
C LYS A 162 -14.31 24.36 -8.32
N ASP A 163 -15.06 23.62 -9.12
CA ASP A 163 -16.41 23.92 -9.56
C ASP A 163 -17.13 22.63 -9.99
N GLU A 164 -18.40 22.75 -10.34
CA GLU A 164 -19.23 21.61 -10.78
C GLU A 164 -18.70 20.95 -12.06
N ASN A 165 -17.87 21.62 -12.84
CA ASN A 165 -17.28 21.13 -14.08
C ASN A 165 -15.84 20.65 -13.89
N ASP A 166 -15.17 20.99 -12.78
CA ASP A 166 -13.83 20.52 -12.44
C ASP A 166 -13.92 19.18 -11.74
N THR A 167 -14.50 18.21 -12.40
CA THR A 167 -14.70 16.90 -11.84
C THR A 167 -14.01 15.85 -12.70
N LYS A 168 -13.32 14.97 -12.06
CA LYS A 168 -12.94 13.67 -12.64
C LYS A 168 -14.11 12.68 -12.58
N TYR A 169 -15.22 13.10 -12.03
CA TYR A 169 -16.54 12.50 -12.12
C TYR A 169 -17.57 13.59 -12.42
N PHE A 170 -18.73 13.23 -12.89
CA PHE A 170 -19.82 14.17 -13.20
C PHE A 170 -21.13 13.69 -12.59
N ILE A 171 -22.05 14.65 -12.42
CA ILE A 171 -23.43 14.39 -12.00
C ILE A 171 -24.31 14.64 -13.22
N GLU A 172 -25.07 13.65 -13.62
CA GLU A 172 -26.04 13.77 -14.70
C GLU A 172 -27.45 13.51 -14.16
N ASN A 173 -28.35 14.45 -14.37
CA ASN A 173 -29.75 14.36 -13.87
C ASN A 173 -29.86 14.05 -12.37
N GLY A 174 -28.95 14.58 -11.55
CA GLY A 174 -28.93 14.37 -10.11
C GLY A 174 -28.45 12.97 -9.64
N THR A 175 -27.86 12.19 -10.53
CA THR A 175 -27.22 10.91 -10.24
C THR A 175 -25.71 10.99 -10.44
N HIS A 176 -24.96 10.21 -9.63
CA HIS A 176 -23.50 10.09 -9.69
C HIS A 176 -23.09 8.89 -10.54
#